data_10a1f27c6a148f5e4afd774cb3de0918
#
_entry.id   10a1f27c6a148f5e4afd774cb3de0918
#
_cell.length_a   1.000
_cell.length_b   1.000
_cell.length_c   1.000
_cell.angle_alpha   90.00
_cell.angle_beta   90.00
_cell.angle_gamma   90.00
#
_symmetry.space_group_name_H-M   'P 1'
#
loop_
_entity.id
_entity.type
_entity.pdbx_description
1 polymer ?
#
loop_
_entity_poly.entity_id
_entity_poly.type
_entity_poly.pdbx_seq_one_letter_code
_entity_poly.pdbx_strand_id
1 'polypeptide(L)'
;QKVWTFPLDVTDMTMVKTVCSEILEAVGSIDILVNNAGLALGLAPYQDYEELDMLTMLDTNVKGLMAVTRCLLPSMVTANQGHIINMGSTAGIYAYAGAAVYSATKAAVKTFSDGLRIDTIATDIKVTTIQPGIVETDFSKVRFHGDEERAATVYQGLEALQAQDIADTVVYVT
;
A
#
# COMPACT_ATOMS: atom_id res chain seq x y z
N GLN A 1 11.59 11.20 -20.79
CA GLN A 1 10.84 11.25 -19.53
C GLN A 1 11.83 11.47 -18.39
N LYS A 2 11.56 12.41 -17.47
CA LYS A 2 12.45 12.70 -16.35
C LYS A 2 12.03 11.83 -15.16
N VAL A 3 12.99 11.18 -14.50
CA VAL A 3 12.77 10.29 -13.35
C VAL A 3 13.58 10.82 -12.17
N TRP A 4 12.99 10.85 -10.98
CA TRP A 4 13.65 11.12 -9.72
C TRP A 4 13.50 9.90 -8.80
N THR A 5 14.52 9.61 -8.03
CA THR A 5 14.52 8.53 -7.05
C THR A 5 14.89 9.08 -5.68
N PHE A 6 14.09 8.73 -4.68
CA PHE A 6 14.29 9.13 -3.28
C PHE A 6 14.25 7.87 -2.42
N PRO A 7 15.31 7.56 -1.65
CA PRO A 7 15.23 6.50 -0.64
C PRO A 7 14.20 6.89 0.41
N LEU A 8 13.29 5.99 0.76
CA LEU A 8 12.24 6.27 1.75
C LEU A 8 11.86 5.00 2.51
N ASP A 9 12.04 5.03 3.83
CA ASP A 9 11.36 4.12 4.74
C ASP A 9 10.06 4.76 5.20
N VAL A 10 8.93 4.22 4.77
CA VAL A 10 7.60 4.75 5.10
C VAL A 10 7.24 4.60 6.58
N THR A 11 7.99 3.79 7.34
CA THR A 11 7.79 3.62 8.79
C THR A 11 8.48 4.72 9.62
N ASP A 12 9.47 5.40 9.04
CA ASP A 12 10.14 6.56 9.65
C ASP A 12 9.39 7.86 9.32
N MET A 13 8.63 8.36 10.29
CA MET A 13 7.80 9.56 10.14
C MET A 13 8.61 10.83 9.89
N THR A 14 9.86 10.89 10.34
CA THR A 14 10.75 12.04 10.09
C THR A 14 11.24 11.99 8.65
N MET A 15 11.71 10.82 8.21
CA MET A 15 12.14 10.61 6.84
C MET A 15 11.00 10.86 5.84
N VAL A 16 9.76 10.39 6.13
CA VAL A 16 8.58 10.66 5.29
C VAL A 16 8.39 12.16 5.08
N LYS A 17 8.42 12.96 6.15
CA LYS A 17 8.26 14.42 6.03
C LYS A 17 9.34 15.06 5.19
N THR A 18 10.60 14.70 5.44
CA THR A 18 11.75 15.24 4.71
C THR A 18 11.68 14.91 3.23
N VAL A 19 11.51 13.63 2.90
CA VAL A 19 11.47 13.17 1.51
C VAL A 19 10.26 13.71 0.75
N CYS A 20 9.08 13.79 1.37
CA CYS A 20 7.92 14.41 0.72
C CYS A 20 8.15 15.90 0.44
N SER A 21 8.85 16.63 1.32
CA SER A 21 9.23 18.02 1.07
C SER A 21 10.19 18.13 -0.12
N GLU A 22 11.23 17.31 -0.16
CA GLU A 22 12.19 17.24 -1.27
C GLU A 22 11.51 16.92 -2.62
N ILE A 23 10.54 15.99 -2.60
CA ILE A 23 9.74 15.66 -3.78
C ILE A 23 8.98 16.90 -4.26
N LEU A 24 8.25 17.59 -3.39
CA LEU A 24 7.48 18.77 -3.74
C LEU A 24 8.38 19.92 -4.23
N GLU A 25 9.56 20.09 -3.63
CA GLU A 25 10.55 21.05 -4.12
C GLU A 25 11.06 20.71 -5.52
N ALA A 26 11.26 19.42 -5.82
CA ALA A 26 11.79 18.99 -7.11
C ALA A 26 10.77 19.04 -8.25
N VAL A 27 9.47 18.75 -7.96
CA VAL A 27 8.45 18.56 -9.00
C VAL A 27 7.26 19.53 -8.90
N GLY A 28 7.13 20.25 -7.80
CA GLY A 28 6.02 21.18 -7.52
C GLY A 28 4.79 20.47 -6.97
N SER A 29 3.87 20.05 -7.82
CA SER A 29 2.66 19.31 -7.43
C SER A 29 2.74 17.86 -7.86
N ILE A 30 1.96 17.02 -7.17
CA ILE A 30 1.80 15.61 -7.50
C ILE A 30 0.41 15.41 -8.09
N ASP A 31 0.34 14.93 -9.33
CA ASP A 31 -0.93 14.62 -9.99
C ASP A 31 -1.45 13.24 -9.59
N ILE A 32 -0.57 12.26 -9.42
CA ILE A 32 -0.91 10.89 -9.09
C ILE A 32 0.00 10.39 -7.97
N LEU A 33 -0.59 9.95 -6.85
CA LEU A 33 0.09 9.26 -5.77
C LEU A 33 -0.30 7.78 -5.75
N VAL A 34 0.67 6.89 -5.94
CA VAL A 34 0.45 5.45 -5.79
C VAL A 34 1.09 4.98 -4.48
N ASN A 35 0.27 4.73 -3.47
CA ASN A 35 0.69 4.13 -2.21
C ASN A 35 0.81 2.62 -2.38
N ASN A 36 1.96 2.17 -2.88
CA ASN A 36 2.24 0.77 -3.16
C ASN A 36 3.04 0.06 -2.06
N ALA A 37 3.80 0.80 -1.24
CA ALA A 37 4.59 0.22 -0.16
C ALA A 37 3.70 -0.60 0.80
N GLY A 38 4.04 -1.87 0.98
CA GLY A 38 3.26 -2.77 1.84
C GLY A 38 3.82 -4.18 1.80
N LEU A 39 3.57 -4.92 2.86
CA LEU A 39 4.04 -6.28 3.04
C LEU A 39 3.05 -7.12 3.87
N ALA A 40 3.25 -8.43 3.85
CA ALA A 40 2.73 -9.33 4.87
C ALA A 40 3.90 -10.08 5.50
N LEU A 41 3.79 -10.38 6.78
CA LEU A 41 4.74 -11.18 7.53
C LEU A 41 3.97 -12.26 8.29
N GLY A 42 4.50 -13.46 8.30
CA GLY A 42 3.89 -14.60 8.97
C GLY A 42 2.58 -15.10 8.35
N LEU A 43 2.19 -16.27 8.78
CA LEU A 43 0.90 -16.91 8.52
C LEU A 43 0.68 -17.92 9.64
N ALA A 44 0.05 -17.51 10.72
CA ALA A 44 -0.17 -18.30 11.92
C ALA A 44 -1.49 -17.92 12.61
N PRO A 45 -2.08 -18.79 13.45
CA PRO A 45 -3.15 -18.39 14.35
C PRO A 45 -2.72 -17.18 15.20
N TYR A 46 -3.65 -16.27 15.49
CA TYR A 46 -3.29 -14.98 16.09
C TYR A 46 -2.52 -15.08 17.42
N GLN A 47 -2.85 -16.05 18.25
CA GLN A 47 -2.16 -16.28 19.51
C GLN A 47 -0.69 -16.71 19.37
N ASP A 48 -0.30 -17.20 18.18
CA ASP A 48 1.05 -17.67 17.86
C ASP A 48 1.79 -16.66 16.94
N TYR A 49 1.22 -15.46 16.78
CA TYR A 49 1.76 -14.45 15.87
C TYR A 49 2.94 -13.71 16.51
N GLU A 50 4.01 -13.53 15.78
CA GLU A 50 5.16 -12.74 16.24
C GLU A 50 4.78 -11.26 16.37
N GLU A 51 5.02 -10.67 17.54
CA GLU A 51 4.68 -9.26 17.81
C GLU A 51 5.37 -8.28 16.83
N LEU A 52 6.64 -8.54 16.52
CA LEU A 52 7.39 -7.71 15.60
C LEU A 52 6.79 -7.72 14.19
N ASP A 53 6.34 -8.87 13.70
CA ASP A 53 5.66 -9.00 12.41
C ASP A 53 4.36 -8.20 12.37
N MET A 54 3.58 -8.28 13.45
CA MET A 54 2.36 -7.51 13.61
C MET A 54 2.63 -6.00 13.56
N LEU A 55 3.57 -5.51 14.34
CA LEU A 55 3.92 -4.09 14.40
C LEU A 55 4.46 -3.59 13.06
N THR A 56 5.34 -4.37 12.42
CA THR A 56 5.90 -4.02 11.10
C THR A 56 4.81 -3.89 10.04
N MET A 57 3.82 -4.80 10.02
CA MET A 57 2.70 -4.69 9.09
C MET A 57 1.82 -3.46 9.37
N LEU A 58 1.55 -3.13 10.63
CA LEU A 58 0.78 -1.94 11.01
C LEU A 58 1.53 -0.66 10.63
N ASP A 59 2.82 -0.59 10.93
CA ASP A 59 3.65 0.58 10.63
C ASP A 59 3.81 0.80 9.13
N THR A 60 4.04 -0.26 8.35
CA THR A 60 4.22 -0.13 6.90
C THR A 60 2.89 0.08 6.18
N ASN A 61 1.94 -0.85 6.34
CA ASN A 61 0.74 -0.90 5.50
C ASN A 61 -0.29 0.17 5.85
N VAL A 62 -0.32 0.64 7.10
CA VAL A 62 -1.33 1.58 7.59
C VAL A 62 -0.71 2.94 7.89
N LYS A 63 0.16 3.00 8.89
CA LYS A 63 0.75 4.26 9.36
C LYS A 63 1.60 4.94 8.28
N GLY A 64 2.43 4.17 7.57
CA GLY A 64 3.27 4.66 6.48
C GLY A 64 2.45 5.22 5.32
N LEU A 65 1.45 4.47 4.86
CA LEU A 65 0.53 4.92 3.82
C LEU A 65 -0.18 6.22 4.21
N MET A 66 -0.72 6.29 5.43
CA MET A 66 -1.40 7.50 5.94
C MET A 66 -0.44 8.68 6.04
N ALA A 67 0.81 8.45 6.47
CA ALA A 67 1.82 9.49 6.62
C ALA A 67 2.22 10.12 5.29
N VAL A 68 2.52 9.29 4.27
CA VAL A 68 2.84 9.77 2.91
C VAL A 68 1.66 10.54 2.33
N THR A 69 0.46 9.98 2.42
CA THR A 69 -0.76 10.65 1.96
C THR A 69 -0.95 12.01 2.63
N ARG A 70 -0.79 12.09 3.96
CA ARG A 70 -0.92 13.34 4.72
C ARG A 70 0.09 14.40 4.29
N CYS A 71 1.30 14.00 3.90
CA CYS A 71 2.34 14.95 3.48
C CYS A 71 2.09 15.51 2.08
N LEU A 72 1.52 14.71 1.17
CA LEU A 72 1.34 15.11 -0.23
C LEU A 72 -0.06 15.65 -0.54
N LEU A 73 -1.10 15.22 0.17
CA LEU A 73 -2.49 15.66 -0.05
C LEU A 73 -2.67 17.19 -0.03
N PRO A 74 -2.03 17.97 0.87
CA PRO A 74 -2.21 19.44 0.87
C PRO A 74 -1.87 20.10 -0.46
N SER A 75 -0.86 19.62 -1.18
CA SER A 75 -0.51 20.14 -2.52
C SER A 75 -1.59 19.85 -3.55
N MET A 76 -2.19 18.65 -3.51
CA MET A 76 -3.32 18.28 -4.37
C MET A 76 -4.57 19.12 -4.05
N VAL A 77 -4.87 19.35 -2.77
CA VAL A 77 -6.00 20.21 -2.35
C VAL A 77 -5.79 21.63 -2.84
N THR A 78 -4.59 22.19 -2.73
CA THR A 78 -4.27 23.52 -3.22
C THR A 78 -4.41 23.63 -4.74
N ALA A 79 -4.02 22.60 -5.47
CA ALA A 79 -4.15 22.52 -6.91
C ALA A 79 -5.61 22.21 -7.36
N ASN A 80 -6.47 21.81 -6.43
CA ASN A 80 -7.82 21.25 -6.68
C ASN A 80 -7.79 20.11 -7.70
N GLN A 81 -6.73 19.29 -7.69
CA GLN A 81 -6.52 18.19 -8.63
C GLN A 81 -5.63 17.14 -8.01
N GLY A 82 -5.92 15.87 -8.29
CA GLY A 82 -5.06 14.77 -7.88
C GLY A 82 -5.76 13.42 -7.97
N HIS A 83 -4.97 12.35 -7.99
CA HIS A 83 -5.48 10.99 -7.89
C HIS A 83 -4.64 10.18 -6.92
N ILE A 84 -5.25 9.72 -5.84
CA ILE A 84 -4.60 8.86 -4.84
C ILE A 84 -5.04 7.43 -5.11
N ILE A 85 -4.07 6.54 -5.35
CA ILE A 85 -4.29 5.12 -5.59
C ILE A 85 -3.66 4.33 -4.45
N ASN A 86 -4.48 3.67 -3.65
CA ASN A 86 -4.04 2.87 -2.51
C ASN A 86 -4.08 1.38 -2.84
N MET A 87 -2.97 0.67 -2.57
CA MET A 87 -2.90 -0.77 -2.77
C MET A 87 -3.54 -1.50 -1.58
N GLY A 88 -4.80 -1.88 -1.76
CA GLY A 88 -5.56 -2.74 -0.87
C GLY A 88 -5.20 -4.23 -1.03
N SER A 89 -6.18 -5.07 -0.82
CA SER A 89 -6.17 -6.51 -1.11
C SER A 89 -7.59 -7.06 -0.96
N THR A 90 -7.93 -8.14 -1.66
CA THR A 90 -9.13 -8.93 -1.37
C THR A 90 -9.15 -9.44 0.07
N ALA A 91 -7.98 -9.61 0.71
CA ALA A 91 -7.83 -9.94 2.13
C ALA A 91 -8.42 -8.89 3.07
N GLY A 92 -8.55 -7.62 2.63
CA GLY A 92 -9.22 -6.56 3.38
C GLY A 92 -10.75 -6.67 3.38
N ILE A 93 -11.32 -7.56 2.56
CA ILE A 93 -12.76 -7.86 2.47
C ILE A 93 -13.03 -9.26 3.02
N TYR A 94 -12.20 -10.23 2.63
CA TYR A 94 -12.35 -11.63 3.00
C TYR A 94 -11.08 -12.10 3.72
N ALA A 95 -11.16 -12.16 5.06
CA ALA A 95 -10.06 -12.69 5.86
C ALA A 95 -9.91 -14.20 5.63
N TYR A 96 -8.69 -14.70 5.79
CA TYR A 96 -8.38 -16.12 5.70
C TYR A 96 -7.51 -16.57 6.87
N ALA A 97 -7.46 -17.88 7.09
CA ALA A 97 -6.77 -18.47 8.24
C ALA A 97 -5.28 -18.01 8.32
N GLY A 98 -4.87 -17.62 9.49
CA GLY A 98 -3.50 -17.15 9.78
C GLY A 98 -3.18 -15.75 9.30
N ALA A 99 -4.09 -15.02 8.65
CA ALA A 99 -3.85 -13.70 8.10
C ALA A 99 -4.58 -12.57 8.85
N ALA A 100 -4.98 -12.77 10.08
CA ALA A 100 -5.81 -11.82 10.83
C ALA A 100 -5.22 -10.40 10.82
N VAL A 101 -3.92 -10.25 11.09
CA VAL A 101 -3.25 -8.94 11.13
C VAL A 101 -3.15 -8.32 9.74
N TYR A 102 -2.69 -9.08 8.74
CA TYR A 102 -2.60 -8.59 7.38
C TYR A 102 -3.98 -8.15 6.85
N SER A 103 -5.00 -8.97 7.05
CA SER A 103 -6.38 -8.64 6.66
C SER A 103 -6.88 -7.37 7.34
N ALA A 104 -6.58 -7.19 8.63
CA ALA A 104 -6.93 -5.98 9.37
C ALA A 104 -6.23 -4.74 8.78
N THR A 105 -4.93 -4.84 8.41
CA THR A 105 -4.23 -3.71 7.78
C THR A 105 -4.85 -3.33 6.43
N LYS A 106 -5.24 -4.32 5.61
CA LYS A 106 -5.84 -4.06 4.30
C LYS A 106 -7.30 -3.59 4.39
N ALA A 107 -8.04 -4.01 5.41
CA ALA A 107 -9.35 -3.44 5.74
C ALA A 107 -9.21 -1.97 6.20
N ALA A 108 -8.18 -1.66 7.00
CA ALA A 108 -7.88 -0.28 7.39
C ALA A 108 -7.58 0.61 6.18
N VAL A 109 -6.78 0.14 5.21
CA VAL A 109 -6.50 0.87 3.96
C VAL A 109 -7.78 1.15 3.17
N LYS A 110 -8.67 0.15 3.07
CA LYS A 110 -9.97 0.33 2.40
C LYS A 110 -10.81 1.42 3.09
N THR A 111 -11.01 1.30 4.40
CA THR A 111 -11.84 2.25 5.16
C THR A 111 -11.22 3.65 5.19
N PHE A 112 -9.90 3.76 5.31
CA PHE A 112 -9.19 5.04 5.19
C PHE A 112 -9.44 5.68 3.82
N SER A 113 -9.37 4.92 2.74
CA SER A 113 -9.65 5.42 1.39
C SER A 113 -11.08 5.90 1.22
N ASP A 114 -12.04 5.20 1.84
CA ASP A 114 -13.46 5.62 1.84
C ASP A 114 -13.62 6.94 2.60
N GLY A 115 -13.01 7.09 3.78
CA GLY A 115 -13.00 8.33 4.56
C GLY A 115 -12.36 9.49 3.80
N LEU A 116 -11.18 9.25 3.21
CA LEU A 116 -10.46 10.26 2.44
C LEU A 116 -11.28 10.77 1.24
N ARG A 117 -12.06 9.89 0.59
CA ARG A 117 -12.97 10.22 -0.51
C ARG A 117 -14.08 11.16 -0.05
N ILE A 118 -14.56 10.97 1.19
CA ILE A 118 -15.57 11.85 1.81
C ILE A 118 -14.92 13.21 2.16
N ASP A 119 -13.72 13.19 2.75
CA ASP A 119 -13.01 14.42 3.15
C ASP A 119 -12.64 15.30 1.96
N THR A 120 -12.44 14.71 0.78
CA THR A 120 -12.04 15.42 -0.45
C THR A 120 -13.21 15.66 -1.41
N ILE A 121 -14.46 15.40 -1.01
CA ILE A 121 -15.64 15.44 -1.90
C ILE A 121 -15.90 16.81 -2.53
N ALA A 122 -15.43 17.89 -1.92
CA ALA A 122 -15.54 19.24 -2.45
C ALA A 122 -14.40 19.64 -3.41
N THR A 123 -13.56 18.69 -3.81
CA THR A 123 -12.41 18.88 -4.70
C THR A 123 -12.50 17.95 -5.91
N ASP A 124 -11.66 18.19 -6.92
CA ASP A 124 -11.51 17.30 -8.07
C ASP A 124 -10.51 16.14 -7.80
N ILE A 125 -10.19 15.86 -6.52
CA ILE A 125 -9.31 14.78 -6.12
C ILE A 125 -10.07 13.44 -6.17
N LYS A 126 -9.46 12.48 -6.86
CA LYS A 126 -9.96 11.09 -6.90
C LYS A 126 -9.21 10.22 -5.90
N VAL A 127 -9.90 9.24 -5.31
CA VAL A 127 -9.29 8.24 -4.44
C VAL A 127 -9.73 6.85 -4.90
N THR A 128 -8.81 6.03 -5.33
CA THR A 128 -9.05 4.66 -5.79
C THR A 128 -8.35 3.66 -4.89
N THR A 129 -9.01 2.55 -4.59
CA THR A 129 -8.38 1.40 -3.92
C THR A 129 -8.36 0.23 -4.89
N ILE A 130 -7.18 -0.23 -5.27
CA ILE A 130 -7.01 -1.47 -6.03
C ILE A 130 -6.91 -2.60 -5.01
N GLN A 131 -7.65 -3.68 -5.24
CA GLN A 131 -7.73 -4.81 -4.30
C GLN A 131 -7.31 -6.11 -5.00
N PRO A 132 -6.00 -6.33 -5.20
CA PRO A 132 -5.51 -7.53 -5.85
C PRO A 132 -5.89 -8.79 -5.09
N GLY A 133 -6.09 -9.87 -5.83
CA GLY A 133 -6.10 -11.23 -5.31
C GLY A 133 -4.68 -11.77 -5.10
N ILE A 134 -4.42 -12.98 -5.59
CA ILE A 134 -3.09 -13.60 -5.53
C ILE A 134 -2.26 -13.09 -6.72
N VAL A 135 -1.13 -12.45 -6.42
CA VAL A 135 -0.17 -11.93 -7.41
C VAL A 135 1.18 -12.60 -7.17
N GLU A 136 1.75 -13.20 -8.19
CA GLU A 136 3.06 -13.84 -8.10
C GLU A 136 4.16 -12.78 -8.12
N THR A 137 4.81 -12.59 -6.97
CA THR A 137 5.89 -11.63 -6.73
C THR A 137 6.75 -12.12 -5.57
N ASP A 138 7.77 -11.37 -5.19
CA ASP A 138 8.56 -11.64 -3.98
C ASP A 138 7.78 -11.43 -2.66
N PHE A 139 6.51 -11.01 -2.73
CA PHE A 139 5.65 -10.80 -1.57
C PHE A 139 5.56 -12.05 -0.66
N SER A 140 5.42 -13.24 -1.26
CA SER A 140 5.35 -14.49 -0.49
C SER A 140 6.70 -14.84 0.15
N LYS A 141 7.83 -14.52 -0.49
CA LYS A 141 9.16 -14.70 0.11
C LYS A 141 9.33 -13.79 1.33
N VAL A 142 8.92 -12.52 1.22
CA VAL A 142 8.93 -11.57 2.34
C VAL A 142 8.05 -12.08 3.46
N ARG A 143 6.83 -12.53 3.16
CA ARG A 143 5.89 -13.09 4.15
C ARG A 143 6.49 -14.21 4.99
N PHE A 144 7.26 -15.07 4.39
CA PHE A 144 7.86 -16.23 5.04
C PHE A 144 9.34 -16.04 5.40
N HIS A 145 9.79 -14.79 5.57
CA HIS A 145 11.15 -14.46 6.00
C HIS A 145 12.25 -15.09 5.13
N GLY A 146 12.00 -15.22 3.82
CA GLY A 146 12.95 -15.79 2.86
C GLY A 146 12.82 -17.31 2.65
N ASP A 147 11.85 -17.98 3.28
CA ASP A 147 11.55 -19.39 3.01
C ASP A 147 10.93 -19.55 1.62
N GLU A 148 11.78 -19.84 0.64
CA GLU A 148 11.39 -19.96 -0.77
C GLU A 148 10.51 -21.19 -1.03
N GLU A 149 10.73 -22.29 -0.31
CA GLU A 149 9.93 -23.51 -0.47
C GLU A 149 8.49 -23.25 -0.04
N ARG A 150 8.31 -22.64 1.13
CA ARG A 150 7.00 -22.25 1.63
C ARG A 150 6.35 -21.17 0.75
N ALA A 151 7.11 -20.20 0.26
CA ALA A 151 6.62 -19.19 -0.66
C ALA A 151 6.07 -19.77 -1.96
N ALA A 152 6.75 -20.76 -2.53
CA ALA A 152 6.33 -21.44 -3.76
C ALA A 152 5.00 -22.21 -3.59
N THR A 153 4.68 -22.69 -2.38
CA THR A 153 3.42 -23.42 -2.14
C THR A 153 2.19 -22.54 -2.30
N VAL A 154 2.31 -21.21 -2.14
CA VAL A 154 1.18 -20.26 -2.24
C VAL A 154 0.57 -20.26 -3.64
N TYR A 155 1.37 -20.51 -4.66
CA TYR A 155 0.96 -20.42 -6.06
C TYR A 155 0.60 -21.77 -6.69
N GLN A 156 0.78 -22.87 -5.95
CA GLN A 156 0.55 -24.22 -6.49
C GLN A 156 -0.93 -24.42 -6.88
N GLY A 157 -1.16 -24.82 -8.13
CA GLY A 157 -2.49 -25.10 -8.66
C GLY A 157 -3.35 -23.86 -8.93
N LEU A 158 -2.75 -22.66 -8.89
CA LEU A 158 -3.43 -21.41 -9.17
C LEU A 158 -2.81 -20.73 -10.41
N GLU A 159 -3.65 -20.10 -11.20
CA GLU A 159 -3.21 -19.11 -12.20
C GLU A 159 -3.16 -17.74 -11.52
N ALA A 160 -2.00 -17.42 -10.96
CA ALA A 160 -1.80 -16.17 -10.23
C ALA A 160 -1.66 -14.99 -11.19
N LEU A 161 -2.16 -13.82 -10.78
CA LEU A 161 -1.88 -12.56 -11.47
C LEU A 161 -0.37 -12.26 -11.42
N GLN A 162 0.09 -11.50 -12.41
CA GLN A 162 1.45 -10.99 -12.44
C GLN A 162 1.50 -9.54 -11.99
N ALA A 163 2.69 -9.06 -11.59
CA ALA A 163 2.87 -7.66 -11.22
C ALA A 163 2.45 -6.70 -12.34
N GLN A 164 2.63 -7.11 -13.60
CA GLN A 164 2.22 -6.33 -14.76
C GLN A 164 0.70 -6.12 -14.84
N ASP A 165 -0.12 -7.12 -14.48
CA ASP A 165 -1.57 -6.99 -14.48
C ASP A 165 -2.05 -5.90 -13.50
N ILE A 166 -1.34 -5.78 -12.37
CA ILE A 166 -1.62 -4.74 -11.38
C ILE A 166 -1.13 -3.38 -11.88
N ALA A 167 0.04 -3.32 -12.51
CA ALA A 167 0.56 -2.08 -13.11
C ALA A 167 -0.38 -1.57 -14.22
N ASP A 168 -0.87 -2.45 -15.09
CA ASP A 168 -1.84 -2.10 -16.15
C ASP A 168 -3.17 -1.62 -15.54
N THR A 169 -3.60 -2.22 -14.43
CA THR A 169 -4.78 -1.75 -13.69
C THR A 169 -4.57 -0.35 -13.11
N VAL A 170 -3.38 -0.06 -12.55
CA VAL A 170 -3.03 1.30 -12.08
C VAL A 170 -3.12 2.29 -13.23
N VAL A 171 -2.52 1.98 -14.38
CA VAL A 171 -2.58 2.85 -15.59
C VAL A 171 -4.01 3.02 -16.08
N TYR A 172 -4.82 1.96 -16.05
CA TYR A 172 -6.21 2.01 -16.53
C TYR A 172 -7.10 2.96 -15.68
N VAL A 173 -6.84 3.07 -14.37
CA VAL A 173 -7.66 3.92 -13.48
C VAL A 173 -7.18 5.37 -13.41
N THR A 174 -6.00 5.70 -13.94
CA THR A 174 -5.48 7.07 -13.99
C THR A 174 -6.02 7.84 -15.18
#